data_b0e6aca5eb2e07bd0fdcd7c0a1639262
#
_entry.id   b0e6aca5eb2e07bd0fdcd7c0a1639262
#
_cell.length_a   1.000
_cell.length_b   1.000
_cell.length_c   1.000
_cell.angle_alpha   90.00
_cell.angle_beta   90.00
_cell.angle_gamma   90.00
#
_symmetry.space_group_name_H-M   'P 1'
#
loop_
_entity.id
_entity.type
_entity.pdbx_description
1 polymer ?
#
loop_
_entity_poly.entity_id
_entity_poly.type
_entity_poly.pdbx_seq_one_letter_code
_entity_poly.pdbx_strand_id
1 'polypeptide(L)'
;MANDMESIKNAGGENNPASAQPLPRLWNANYIKVWSANFMIFFSFMLVMPLLPLYLSEQYGAGKHTIGLILFGYTITALVARLFSGYVVDSFPRRTVLLLSYSLFSFFFLGYLVGGPLLLFAIVRTLHGAPFGSTTVANSTVAIDVLHPQRRAEGIGFYGLSNNLATAISPSIGLYIYEVWGNFQAIFFLSFLFSLCGVIINSTVKFRQNKVIADT
;
A
#
# COMPACT_ATOMS: atom_id res chain seq x y z
N MET A 1 51.71 -39.49 2.08
CA MET A 1 51.71 -38.81 3.39
C MET A 1 52.04 -37.31 3.34
N ALA A 2 53.02 -36.84 2.52
CA ALA A 2 53.29 -35.40 2.41
C ALA A 2 52.23 -34.65 1.55
N ASN A 3 51.71 -35.29 0.50
CA ASN A 3 50.73 -34.74 -0.44
C ASN A 3 49.32 -34.56 0.18
N ASP A 4 49.01 -35.39 1.19
CA ASP A 4 47.69 -35.35 1.85
C ASP A 4 47.59 -34.22 2.88
N MET A 5 48.72 -33.78 3.42
CA MET A 5 48.79 -32.64 4.35
C MET A 5 48.67 -31.28 3.63
N GLU A 6 49.08 -31.19 2.39
CA GLU A 6 48.99 -29.95 1.60
C GLU A 6 47.58 -29.70 1.06
N SER A 7 46.82 -30.76 0.79
CA SER A 7 45.43 -30.67 0.39
C SER A 7 44.50 -30.23 1.53
N ILE A 8 44.80 -30.60 2.78
CA ILE A 8 44.04 -30.19 3.96
C ILE A 8 44.30 -28.70 4.33
N LYS A 9 45.50 -28.20 4.04
CA LYS A 9 45.87 -26.80 4.28
C LYS A 9 45.20 -25.84 3.30
N ASN A 10 44.90 -26.27 2.08
CA ASN A 10 44.23 -25.47 1.07
C ASN A 10 42.67 -25.50 1.19
N ALA A 11 42.09 -26.48 1.87
CA ALA A 11 40.68 -26.55 2.15
C ALA A 11 40.22 -25.66 3.33
N GLY A 12 41.14 -25.12 4.13
CA GLY A 12 40.91 -24.26 5.29
C GLY A 12 40.95 -22.76 4.99
N GLY A 13 41.17 -22.34 3.73
CA GLY A 13 41.53 -20.96 3.36
C GLY A 13 40.42 -20.00 3.00
N GLU A 14 39.13 -20.39 3.02
CA GLU A 14 38.05 -19.54 2.48
C GLU A 14 37.11 -18.88 3.49
N ASN A 15 37.38 -18.98 4.78
CA ASN A 15 36.66 -18.20 5.78
C ASN A 15 37.49 -17.00 6.27
N ASN A 16 37.81 -16.08 5.36
CA ASN A 16 38.39 -14.80 5.75
C ASN A 16 37.22 -13.83 6.14
N PRO A 17 36.98 -13.53 7.44
CA PRO A 17 35.95 -12.61 7.86
C PRO A 17 36.17 -11.16 7.37
N ALA A 18 37.33 -10.86 6.80
CA ALA A 18 37.67 -9.56 6.24
C ALA A 18 37.08 -9.31 4.84
N SER A 19 36.46 -10.30 4.18
CA SER A 19 35.81 -10.16 2.85
C SER A 19 34.30 -9.96 2.94
N ALA A 20 33.71 -9.78 4.11
CA ALA A 20 32.30 -9.45 4.25
C ALA A 20 32.04 -8.05 3.68
N GLN A 21 31.56 -8.01 2.42
CA GLN A 21 31.14 -6.75 1.83
C GLN A 21 30.05 -6.10 2.73
N PRO A 22 30.14 -4.78 3.01
CA PRO A 22 29.16 -4.11 3.85
C PRO A 22 27.77 -4.29 3.26
N LEU A 23 26.82 -4.68 4.11
CA LEU A 23 25.44 -4.88 3.71
C LEU A 23 24.90 -3.63 2.99
N PRO A 24 24.22 -3.78 1.85
CA PRO A 24 23.64 -2.67 1.13
C PRO A 24 22.70 -1.84 2.02
N ARG A 25 22.58 -0.54 1.73
CA ARG A 25 21.71 0.34 2.51
C ARG A 25 20.24 -0.06 2.35
N LEU A 26 19.55 -0.32 3.48
CA LEU A 26 18.11 -0.61 3.49
C LEU A 26 17.31 0.62 3.00
N TRP A 27 17.57 1.77 3.62
CA TRP A 27 16.88 3.03 3.34
C TRP A 27 17.46 3.72 2.10
N ASN A 28 17.25 3.08 0.93
CA ASN A 28 17.54 3.74 -0.34
C ASN A 28 16.36 4.66 -0.76
N ALA A 29 16.63 5.63 -1.64
CA ALA A 29 15.66 6.64 -2.03
C ALA A 29 14.35 6.05 -2.61
N ASN A 30 14.42 4.96 -3.37
CA ASN A 30 13.23 4.31 -3.92
C ASN A 30 12.42 3.61 -2.83
N TYR A 31 13.08 2.94 -1.88
CA TYR A 31 12.39 2.29 -0.78
C TYR A 31 11.69 3.30 0.14
N ILE A 32 12.34 4.44 0.45
CA ILE A 32 11.72 5.52 1.23
C ILE A 32 10.45 6.03 0.53
N LYS A 33 10.48 6.21 -0.78
CA LYS A 33 9.32 6.65 -1.56
C LYS A 33 8.16 5.64 -1.47
N VAL A 34 8.45 4.37 -1.68
CA VAL A 34 7.43 3.30 -1.61
C VAL A 34 6.88 3.16 -0.20
N TRP A 35 7.73 3.27 0.81
CA TRP A 35 7.35 3.28 2.22
C TRP A 35 6.41 4.46 2.55
N SER A 36 6.79 5.67 2.12
CA SER A 36 5.98 6.88 2.32
C SER A 36 4.64 6.81 1.57
N ALA A 37 4.64 6.29 0.34
CA ALA A 37 3.41 6.09 -0.42
C ALA A 37 2.49 5.07 0.25
N ASN A 38 3.06 4.01 0.85
CA ASN A 38 2.28 3.05 1.64
C ASN A 38 1.67 3.69 2.89
N PHE A 39 2.43 4.53 3.57
CA PHE A 39 1.89 5.32 4.68
C PHE A 39 0.71 6.18 4.22
N MET A 40 0.84 6.89 3.10
CA MET A 40 -0.20 7.78 2.57
C MET A 40 -1.50 7.05 2.19
N ILE A 41 -1.43 5.86 1.58
CA ILE A 41 -2.64 5.10 1.23
C ILE A 41 -3.39 4.63 2.49
N PHE A 42 -2.66 4.11 3.49
CA PHE A 42 -3.29 3.67 4.73
C PHE A 42 -3.76 4.84 5.58
N PHE A 43 -3.02 5.95 5.58
CA PHE A 43 -3.41 7.17 6.28
C PHE A 43 -4.72 7.73 5.71
N SER A 44 -4.82 7.89 4.38
CA SER A 44 -6.03 8.39 3.73
C SER A 44 -7.24 7.48 3.94
N PHE A 45 -7.03 6.16 3.92
CA PHE A 45 -8.07 5.18 4.17
C PHE A 45 -8.56 5.22 5.61
N MET A 46 -7.64 5.21 6.58
CA MET A 46 -7.95 5.17 8.01
C MET A 46 -8.46 6.52 8.55
N LEU A 47 -8.20 7.62 7.85
CA LEU A 47 -8.77 8.92 8.18
C LEU A 47 -10.30 8.92 8.07
N VAL A 48 -10.83 8.23 7.08
CA VAL A 48 -12.28 8.14 6.79
C VAL A 48 -12.95 7.00 7.54
N MET A 49 -12.25 5.88 7.75
CA MET A 49 -12.84 4.61 8.18
C MET A 49 -13.67 4.70 9.48
N PRO A 50 -13.21 5.34 10.57
CA PRO A 50 -13.96 5.43 11.80
C PRO A 50 -15.17 6.39 11.70
N LEU A 51 -15.14 7.31 10.75
CA LEU A 51 -16.19 8.32 10.56
C LEU A 51 -17.32 7.87 9.63
N LEU A 52 -17.11 6.83 8.85
CA LEU A 52 -18.12 6.32 7.91
C LEU A 52 -19.43 5.87 8.58
N PRO A 53 -19.40 5.12 9.69
CA PRO A 53 -20.64 4.77 10.39
C PRO A 53 -21.42 6.00 10.85
N LEU A 54 -20.71 7.00 11.35
CA LEU A 54 -21.30 8.26 11.81
C LEU A 54 -21.89 9.03 10.62
N TYR A 55 -21.13 9.19 9.54
CA TYR A 55 -21.58 9.83 8.30
C TYR A 55 -22.86 9.19 7.74
N LEU A 56 -22.89 7.85 7.65
CA LEU A 56 -24.04 7.11 7.12
C LEU A 56 -25.26 7.25 8.01
N SER A 57 -25.07 7.30 9.33
CA SER A 57 -26.16 7.52 10.28
C SER A 57 -26.70 8.95 10.22
N GLU A 58 -25.85 9.96 10.23
CA GLU A 58 -26.25 11.37 10.25
C GLU A 58 -26.80 11.85 8.90
N GLN A 59 -26.11 11.52 7.80
CA GLN A 59 -26.47 12.02 6.47
C GLN A 59 -27.64 11.29 5.85
N TYR A 60 -27.79 9.99 6.13
CA TYR A 60 -28.80 9.15 5.47
C TYR A 60 -29.77 8.48 6.45
N GLY A 61 -29.62 8.66 7.75
CA GLY A 61 -30.43 7.95 8.75
C GLY A 61 -30.26 6.42 8.67
N ALA A 62 -29.10 5.94 8.17
CA ALA A 62 -28.89 4.53 7.95
C ALA A 62 -28.79 3.74 9.26
N GLY A 63 -29.57 2.66 9.35
CA GLY A 63 -29.52 1.75 10.49
C GLY A 63 -28.24 0.91 10.51
N LYS A 64 -27.89 0.36 11.69
CA LYS A 64 -26.64 -0.41 11.93
C LYS A 64 -26.44 -1.56 10.92
N HIS A 65 -27.52 -2.25 10.52
CA HIS A 65 -27.47 -3.34 9.55
C HIS A 65 -27.05 -2.82 8.17
N THR A 66 -27.62 -1.73 7.68
CA THR A 66 -27.29 -1.10 6.39
C THR A 66 -25.84 -0.59 6.37
N ILE A 67 -25.42 0.05 7.46
CA ILE A 67 -24.03 0.50 7.63
C ILE A 67 -23.07 -0.71 7.53
N GLY A 68 -23.38 -1.79 8.25
CA GLY A 68 -22.59 -3.01 8.21
C GLY A 68 -22.47 -3.60 6.80
N LEU A 69 -23.56 -3.64 6.03
CA LEU A 69 -23.57 -4.14 4.65
C LEU A 69 -22.69 -3.28 3.71
N ILE A 70 -22.76 -1.97 3.84
CA ILE A 70 -21.96 -1.05 3.02
C ILE A 70 -20.46 -1.22 3.31
N LEU A 71 -20.08 -1.32 4.58
CA LEU A 71 -18.69 -1.53 4.98
C LEU A 71 -18.20 -2.94 4.58
N PHE A 72 -19.06 -3.94 4.69
CA PHE A 72 -18.76 -5.30 4.25
C PHE A 72 -18.54 -5.38 2.73
N GLY A 73 -19.36 -4.70 1.94
CA GLY A 73 -19.22 -4.64 0.48
C GLY A 73 -17.82 -4.16 0.05
N TYR A 74 -17.30 -3.11 0.70
CA TYR A 74 -15.93 -2.65 0.48
C TYR A 74 -14.90 -3.73 0.78
N THR A 75 -15.06 -4.42 1.91
CA THR A 75 -14.12 -5.45 2.34
C THR A 75 -14.07 -6.63 1.37
N ILE A 76 -15.24 -7.08 0.90
CA ILE A 76 -15.34 -8.17 -0.08
C ILE A 76 -14.67 -7.79 -1.40
N THR A 77 -14.95 -6.62 -1.94
CA THR A 77 -14.35 -6.19 -3.22
C THR A 77 -12.83 -6.01 -3.09
N ALA A 78 -12.35 -5.49 -1.96
CA ALA A 78 -10.91 -5.40 -1.69
C ALA A 78 -10.26 -6.79 -1.60
N LEU A 79 -10.90 -7.76 -0.95
CA LEU A 79 -10.40 -9.12 -0.84
C LEU A 79 -10.36 -9.81 -2.21
N VAL A 80 -11.46 -9.75 -2.96
CA VAL A 80 -11.54 -10.33 -4.31
C VAL A 80 -10.48 -9.71 -5.21
N ALA A 81 -10.35 -8.38 -5.21
CA ALA A 81 -9.33 -7.71 -5.99
C ALA A 81 -7.91 -8.16 -5.63
N ARG A 82 -7.60 -8.39 -4.35
CA ARG A 82 -6.29 -8.91 -3.91
C ARG A 82 -5.96 -10.27 -4.50
N LEU A 83 -6.94 -11.18 -4.57
CA LEU A 83 -6.74 -12.52 -5.13
C LEU A 83 -6.30 -12.47 -6.60
N PHE A 84 -6.88 -11.56 -7.38
CA PHE A 84 -6.55 -11.41 -8.81
C PHE A 84 -5.37 -10.47 -9.06
N SER A 85 -5.07 -9.56 -8.13
CA SER A 85 -4.04 -8.55 -8.31
C SER A 85 -2.63 -9.13 -8.43
N GLY A 86 -2.35 -10.27 -7.80
CA GLY A 86 -1.08 -10.96 -7.97
C GLY A 86 -0.84 -11.32 -9.44
N TYR A 87 -1.82 -11.95 -10.09
CA TYR A 87 -1.76 -12.28 -11.51
C TYR A 87 -1.60 -11.02 -12.39
N VAL A 88 -2.36 -9.97 -12.10
CA VAL A 88 -2.30 -8.71 -12.86
C VAL A 88 -0.93 -8.05 -12.74
N VAL A 89 -0.34 -8.01 -11.54
CA VAL A 89 0.98 -7.41 -11.28
C VAL A 89 2.11 -8.20 -11.96
N ASP A 90 1.93 -9.51 -12.12
CA ASP A 90 2.92 -10.35 -12.80
C ASP A 90 2.76 -10.34 -14.33
N SER A 91 1.53 -10.13 -14.85
CA SER A 91 1.22 -10.12 -16.27
C SER A 91 1.43 -8.76 -16.94
N PHE A 92 1.37 -7.66 -16.21
CA PHE A 92 1.48 -6.30 -16.73
C PHE A 92 2.64 -5.53 -16.09
N PRO A 93 3.11 -4.42 -16.73
CA PRO A 93 4.17 -3.61 -16.14
C PRO A 93 3.77 -3.11 -14.73
N ARG A 94 4.49 -3.54 -13.71
CA ARG A 94 4.21 -3.27 -12.28
C ARG A 94 3.97 -1.79 -11.99
N ARG A 95 4.73 -0.91 -12.68
CA ARG A 95 4.55 0.54 -12.57
C ARG A 95 3.16 0.99 -13.00
N THR A 96 2.70 0.50 -14.15
CA THR A 96 1.39 0.87 -14.70
C THR A 96 0.27 0.38 -13.80
N VAL A 97 0.34 -0.88 -13.34
CA VAL A 97 -0.65 -1.45 -12.43
C VAL A 97 -0.71 -0.65 -11.13
N LEU A 98 0.45 -0.34 -10.53
CA LEU A 98 0.52 0.43 -9.29
C LEU A 98 -0.07 1.83 -9.45
N LEU A 99 0.38 2.59 -10.46
CA LEU A 99 -0.07 3.96 -10.64
C LEU A 99 -1.55 4.04 -11.03
N LEU A 100 -2.03 3.12 -11.88
CA LEU A 100 -3.43 3.09 -12.28
C LEU A 100 -4.34 2.75 -11.08
N SER A 101 -4.03 1.68 -10.35
CA SER A 101 -4.84 1.27 -9.20
C SER A 101 -4.82 2.32 -8.09
N TYR A 102 -3.66 2.93 -7.81
CA TYR A 102 -3.54 3.96 -6.78
C TYR A 102 -4.24 5.27 -7.18
N SER A 103 -4.14 5.68 -8.45
CA SER A 103 -4.90 6.83 -8.96
C SER A 103 -6.40 6.59 -8.85
N LEU A 104 -6.86 5.40 -9.26
CA LEU A 104 -8.27 5.03 -9.15
C LEU A 104 -8.73 5.04 -7.68
N PHE A 105 -7.94 4.49 -6.76
CA PHE A 105 -8.21 4.58 -5.32
C PHE A 105 -8.36 6.03 -4.85
N SER A 106 -7.46 6.93 -5.28
CA SER A 106 -7.53 8.34 -4.90
C SER A 106 -8.80 9.01 -5.44
N PHE A 107 -9.15 8.78 -6.71
CA PHE A 107 -10.33 9.40 -7.32
C PHE A 107 -11.65 8.95 -6.69
N PHE A 108 -11.73 7.75 -6.13
CA PHE A 108 -12.94 7.30 -5.44
C PHE A 108 -13.30 8.16 -4.23
N PHE A 109 -12.34 8.83 -3.57
CA PHE A 109 -12.65 9.78 -2.51
C PHE A 109 -13.46 10.98 -3.01
N LEU A 110 -13.24 11.42 -4.26
CA LEU A 110 -14.06 12.46 -4.87
C LEU A 110 -15.50 11.98 -5.12
N GLY A 111 -15.68 10.68 -5.36
CA GLY A 111 -17.01 10.08 -5.49
C GLY A 111 -17.85 10.24 -4.21
N TYR A 112 -17.24 10.33 -3.03
CA TYR A 112 -17.96 10.58 -1.78
C TYR A 112 -18.45 12.03 -1.65
N LEU A 113 -17.87 12.97 -2.41
CA LEU A 113 -18.25 14.38 -2.42
C LEU A 113 -19.45 14.68 -3.33
N VAL A 114 -19.75 13.77 -4.27
CA VAL A 114 -20.80 14.02 -5.28
C VAL A 114 -22.20 14.15 -4.64
N GLY A 115 -22.40 13.55 -3.45
CA GLY A 115 -23.71 13.50 -2.82
C GLY A 115 -24.67 12.57 -3.59
N GLY A 116 -25.92 12.51 -3.14
CA GLY A 116 -26.94 11.71 -3.83
C GLY A 116 -27.59 10.67 -2.89
N PRO A 117 -28.35 9.71 -3.45
CA PRO A 117 -29.02 8.69 -2.64
C PRO A 117 -28.02 7.74 -1.99
N LEU A 118 -28.40 7.15 -0.84
CA LEU A 118 -27.61 6.16 -0.12
C LEU A 118 -27.09 5.01 -1.01
N LEU A 119 -27.92 4.58 -1.98
CA LEU A 119 -27.54 3.51 -2.90
C LEU A 119 -26.32 3.88 -3.76
N LEU A 120 -26.24 5.13 -4.24
CA LEU A 120 -25.09 5.62 -5.00
C LEU A 120 -23.83 5.61 -4.15
N PHE A 121 -23.92 6.10 -2.92
CA PHE A 121 -22.81 6.04 -1.99
C PHE A 121 -22.36 4.60 -1.71
N ALA A 122 -23.30 3.68 -1.49
CA ALA A 122 -23.03 2.27 -1.26
C ALA A 122 -22.30 1.61 -2.44
N ILE A 123 -22.70 1.92 -3.68
CA ILE A 123 -22.04 1.45 -4.89
C ILE A 123 -20.61 1.98 -4.99
N VAL A 124 -20.44 3.31 -4.85
CA VAL A 124 -19.12 3.95 -4.90
C VAL A 124 -18.20 3.36 -3.82
N ARG A 125 -18.72 3.21 -2.59
CA ARG A 125 -17.96 2.64 -1.49
C ARG A 125 -17.54 1.20 -1.74
N THR A 126 -18.46 0.38 -2.24
CA THR A 126 -18.19 -1.03 -2.55
C THR A 126 -17.13 -1.15 -3.65
N LEU A 127 -17.26 -0.40 -4.73
CA LEU A 127 -16.30 -0.41 -5.84
C LEU A 127 -14.92 0.14 -5.43
N HIS A 128 -14.86 1.08 -4.49
CA HIS A 128 -13.59 1.64 -3.99
C HIS A 128 -12.69 0.58 -3.33
N GLY A 129 -13.25 -0.52 -2.84
CA GLY A 129 -12.47 -1.63 -2.29
C GLY A 129 -11.53 -2.29 -3.30
N ALA A 130 -11.95 -2.40 -4.56
CA ALA A 130 -11.16 -3.05 -5.60
C ALA A 130 -9.81 -2.34 -5.86
N PRO A 131 -9.76 -1.03 -6.15
CA PRO A 131 -8.48 -0.34 -6.34
C PRO A 131 -7.62 -0.32 -5.05
N PHE A 132 -8.22 -0.28 -3.86
CA PHE A 132 -7.48 -0.42 -2.61
C PHE A 132 -6.76 -1.78 -2.53
N GLY A 133 -7.50 -2.87 -2.76
CA GLY A 133 -6.94 -4.22 -2.76
C GLY A 133 -5.79 -4.36 -3.75
N SER A 134 -5.99 -3.90 -5.00
CA SER A 134 -4.98 -3.95 -6.05
C SER A 134 -3.75 -3.11 -5.73
N THR A 135 -3.93 -1.88 -5.21
CA THR A 135 -2.82 -0.99 -4.85
C THR A 135 -1.97 -1.57 -3.74
N THR A 136 -2.58 -2.17 -2.72
CA THR A 136 -1.82 -2.77 -1.61
C THR A 136 -0.93 -3.92 -2.08
N VAL A 137 -1.40 -4.75 -3.01
CA VAL A 137 -0.58 -5.83 -3.61
C VAL A 137 0.51 -5.25 -4.49
N ALA A 138 0.18 -4.36 -5.42
CA ALA A 138 1.16 -3.78 -6.33
C ALA A 138 2.25 -3.00 -5.58
N ASN A 139 1.90 -2.23 -4.56
CA ASN A 139 2.85 -1.44 -3.77
C ASN A 139 3.79 -2.33 -2.94
N SER A 140 3.28 -3.42 -2.34
CA SER A 140 4.12 -4.39 -1.61
C SER A 140 5.09 -5.12 -2.54
N THR A 141 4.66 -5.47 -3.75
CA THR A 141 5.52 -6.08 -4.77
C THR A 141 6.65 -5.12 -5.16
N VAL A 142 6.33 -3.85 -5.41
CA VAL A 142 7.34 -2.83 -5.73
C VAL A 142 8.28 -2.59 -4.55
N ALA A 143 7.79 -2.64 -3.31
CA ALA A 143 8.65 -2.53 -2.12
C ALA A 143 9.73 -3.64 -2.09
N ILE A 144 9.35 -4.87 -2.44
CA ILE A 144 10.30 -6.00 -2.53
C ILE A 144 11.30 -5.79 -3.67
N ASP A 145 10.86 -5.26 -4.82
CA ASP A 145 11.71 -5.06 -6.00
C ASP A 145 12.80 -4.01 -5.79
N VAL A 146 12.52 -2.97 -5.02
CA VAL A 146 13.50 -1.91 -4.73
C VAL A 146 14.47 -2.25 -3.61
N LEU A 147 14.26 -3.38 -2.91
CA LEU A 147 15.11 -3.88 -1.86
C LEU A 147 16.19 -4.84 -2.39
N HIS A 148 17.39 -4.76 -1.79
CA HIS A 148 18.42 -5.75 -2.05
C HIS A 148 18.00 -7.12 -1.48
N PRO A 149 18.26 -8.25 -2.19
CA PRO A 149 17.83 -9.58 -1.75
C PRO A 149 18.18 -9.93 -0.30
N GLN A 150 19.37 -9.57 0.15
CA GLN A 150 19.85 -9.84 1.52
C GLN A 150 19.10 -9.06 2.61
N ARG A 151 18.38 -7.99 2.25
CA ARG A 151 17.67 -7.13 3.21
C ARG A 151 16.15 -7.13 3.02
N ARG A 152 15.61 -8.03 2.20
CA ARG A 152 14.17 -8.09 1.93
C ARG A 152 13.35 -8.38 3.18
N ALA A 153 13.77 -9.33 4.02
CA ALA A 153 13.06 -9.69 5.24
C ALA A 153 12.94 -8.48 6.20
N GLU A 154 14.06 -7.79 6.42
CA GLU A 154 14.10 -6.58 7.25
C GLU A 154 13.24 -5.46 6.63
N GLY A 155 13.36 -5.24 5.31
CA GLY A 155 12.59 -4.22 4.60
C GLY A 155 11.10 -4.47 4.64
N ILE A 156 10.63 -5.71 4.50
CA ILE A 156 9.20 -6.06 4.63
C ILE A 156 8.69 -5.74 6.03
N GLY A 157 9.48 -6.00 7.08
CA GLY A 157 9.13 -5.63 8.45
C GLY A 157 8.93 -4.12 8.61
N PHE A 158 9.85 -3.28 8.12
CA PHE A 158 9.69 -1.83 8.13
C PHE A 158 8.57 -1.33 7.23
N TYR A 159 8.30 -2.01 6.11
CA TYR A 159 7.17 -1.69 5.25
C TYR A 159 5.83 -1.87 5.99
N GLY A 160 5.68 -2.96 6.76
CA GLY A 160 4.51 -3.18 7.62
C GLY A 160 4.38 -2.11 8.72
N LEU A 161 5.49 -1.56 9.21
CA LEU A 161 5.47 -0.48 10.19
C LEU A 161 4.83 0.80 9.65
N SER A 162 5.00 1.13 8.36
CA SER A 162 4.34 2.29 7.74
C SER A 162 2.81 2.19 7.81
N ASN A 163 2.27 0.99 7.55
CA ASN A 163 0.86 0.70 7.68
C ASN A 163 0.37 0.86 9.14
N ASN A 164 1.10 0.27 10.09
CA ASN A 164 0.75 0.33 11.50
C ASN A 164 0.77 1.75 12.04
N LEU A 165 1.76 2.57 11.66
CA LEU A 165 1.82 3.99 12.03
C LEU A 165 0.65 4.77 11.47
N ALA A 166 0.32 4.58 10.19
CA ALA A 166 -0.83 5.24 9.58
C ALA A 166 -2.14 4.86 10.30
N THR A 167 -2.33 3.56 10.56
CA THR A 167 -3.53 3.05 11.25
C THR A 167 -3.64 3.55 12.70
N ALA A 168 -2.52 3.74 13.38
CA ALA A 168 -2.52 4.22 14.76
C ALA A 168 -2.85 5.72 14.87
N ILE A 169 -2.41 6.53 13.91
CA ILE A 169 -2.46 8.00 14.00
C ILE A 169 -3.71 8.57 13.31
N SER A 170 -4.05 8.08 12.11
CA SER A 170 -5.07 8.71 11.27
C SER A 170 -6.49 8.71 11.84
N PRO A 171 -6.98 7.68 12.57
CA PRO A 171 -8.31 7.74 13.16
C PRO A 171 -8.51 8.92 14.12
N SER A 172 -7.52 9.16 14.98
CA SER A 172 -7.55 10.26 15.94
C SER A 172 -7.53 11.62 15.24
N ILE A 173 -6.74 11.76 14.17
CA ILE A 173 -6.70 12.99 13.37
C ILE A 173 -8.04 13.19 12.65
N GLY A 174 -8.62 12.14 12.07
CA GLY A 174 -9.92 12.21 11.40
C GLY A 174 -11.03 12.66 12.33
N LEU A 175 -11.12 12.08 13.53
CA LEU A 175 -12.09 12.46 14.55
C LEU A 175 -11.88 13.91 15.02
N TYR A 176 -10.64 14.30 15.28
CA TYR A 176 -10.32 15.68 15.69
C TYR A 176 -10.73 16.70 14.63
N ILE A 177 -10.47 16.44 13.35
CA ILE A 177 -10.87 17.31 12.25
C ILE A 177 -12.40 17.41 12.18
N TYR A 178 -13.09 16.30 12.38
CA TYR A 178 -14.55 16.29 12.41
C TYR A 178 -15.10 17.10 13.59
N GLU A 179 -14.54 16.95 14.78
CA GLU A 179 -14.96 17.72 15.97
C GLU A 179 -14.77 19.23 15.79
N VAL A 180 -13.68 19.64 15.14
CA VAL A 180 -13.37 21.08 14.95
C VAL A 180 -14.16 21.69 13.80
N TRP A 181 -14.34 20.99 12.70
CA TRP A 181 -14.96 21.54 11.48
C TRP A 181 -16.39 21.09 11.23
N GLY A 182 -16.83 20.01 11.85
CA GLY A 182 -18.19 19.46 11.69
C GLY A 182 -18.52 19.04 10.26
N ASN A 183 -17.51 18.78 9.42
CA ASN A 183 -17.70 18.61 7.98
C ASN A 183 -17.02 17.34 7.45
N PHE A 184 -17.83 16.35 7.08
CA PHE A 184 -17.34 15.10 6.45
C PHE A 184 -16.70 15.34 5.09
N GLN A 185 -17.17 16.32 4.32
CA GLN A 185 -16.62 16.60 2.97
C GLN A 185 -15.16 17.03 3.05
N ALA A 186 -14.79 17.82 4.08
CA ALA A 186 -13.42 18.20 4.33
C ALA A 186 -12.51 16.98 4.54
N ILE A 187 -13.01 15.96 5.25
CA ILE A 187 -12.26 14.73 5.51
C ILE A 187 -12.11 13.90 4.24
N PHE A 188 -13.14 13.75 3.43
CA PHE A 188 -13.06 13.07 2.14
C PHE A 188 -12.08 13.76 1.19
N PHE A 189 -12.13 15.08 1.13
CA PHE A 189 -11.21 15.87 0.31
C PHE A 189 -9.77 15.77 0.82
N LEU A 190 -9.56 15.82 2.12
CA LEU A 190 -8.23 15.64 2.73
C LEU A 190 -7.67 14.25 2.46
N SER A 191 -8.51 13.20 2.55
CA SER A 191 -8.12 11.83 2.17
C SER A 191 -7.74 11.72 0.70
N PHE A 192 -8.46 12.40 -0.19
CA PHE A 192 -8.07 12.53 -1.59
C PHE A 192 -6.69 13.16 -1.74
N LEU A 193 -6.41 14.27 -1.06
CA LEU A 193 -5.11 14.95 -1.14
C LEU A 193 -3.96 14.07 -0.64
N PHE A 194 -4.13 13.39 0.51
CA PHE A 194 -3.10 12.48 1.02
C PHE A 194 -2.85 11.30 0.08
N SER A 195 -3.91 10.69 -0.44
CA SER A 195 -3.76 9.59 -1.39
C SER A 195 -3.13 10.04 -2.71
N LEU A 196 -3.48 11.23 -3.20
CA LEU A 196 -2.86 11.84 -4.39
C LEU A 196 -1.37 12.11 -4.18
N CYS A 197 -0.97 12.61 -3.01
CA CYS A 197 0.44 12.72 -2.64
C CYS A 197 1.16 11.37 -2.74
N GLY A 198 0.52 10.29 -2.29
CA GLY A 198 1.06 8.94 -2.42
C GLY A 198 1.25 8.51 -3.89
N VAL A 199 0.29 8.83 -4.77
CA VAL A 199 0.42 8.60 -6.23
C VAL A 199 1.62 9.36 -6.79
N ILE A 200 1.75 10.65 -6.46
CA ILE A 200 2.85 11.49 -6.93
C ILE A 200 4.20 10.93 -6.44
N ILE A 201 4.31 10.55 -5.18
CA ILE A 201 5.52 9.94 -4.64
C ILE A 201 5.87 8.65 -5.40
N ASN A 202 4.90 7.75 -5.60
CA ASN A 202 5.10 6.50 -6.33
C ASN A 202 5.47 6.72 -7.81
N SER A 203 4.97 7.77 -8.44
CA SER A 203 5.32 8.10 -9.84
C SER A 203 6.80 8.40 -10.02
N THR A 204 7.47 8.87 -8.96
CA THR A 204 8.91 9.19 -8.95
C THR A 204 9.81 8.01 -8.60
N VAL A 205 9.26 6.83 -8.29
CA VAL A 205 10.02 5.61 -8.02
C VAL A 205 10.67 5.12 -9.31
N LYS A 206 11.97 4.82 -9.26
CA LYS A 206 12.69 4.22 -10.37
C LYS A 206 12.51 2.71 -10.32
N PHE A 207 11.70 2.19 -11.23
CA PHE A 207 11.47 0.76 -11.38
C PHE A 207 12.68 0.13 -12.10
N ARG A 208 13.20 -0.94 -11.54
CA ARG A 208 14.15 -1.80 -12.26
C ARG A 208 13.34 -2.51 -13.35
N GLN A 209 13.57 -2.19 -14.60
CA GLN A 209 12.96 -2.94 -15.71
C GLN A 209 13.50 -4.36 -15.61
N ASN A 210 12.68 -5.30 -15.14
CA ASN A 210 12.92 -6.70 -15.47
C ASN A 210 12.72 -6.79 -16.98
N LYS A 211 13.80 -7.00 -17.72
CA LYS A 211 13.68 -7.51 -19.08
C LYS A 211 12.85 -8.79 -18.95
N VAL A 212 11.61 -8.74 -19.42
CA VAL A 212 10.88 -9.94 -19.78
C VAL A 212 11.79 -10.60 -20.81
N ILE A 213 12.41 -11.69 -20.42
CA ILE A 213 13.13 -12.55 -21.36
C ILE A 213 12.00 -13.12 -22.22
N ALA A 214 11.81 -12.50 -23.38
CA ALA A 214 11.08 -13.10 -24.48
C ALA A 214 12.03 -14.19 -25.03
N ASP A 215 12.05 -15.33 -24.39
CA ASP A 215 12.54 -16.54 -24.97
C ASP A 215 11.34 -17.30 -25.52
N THR A 216 11.21 -17.17 -26.83
CA THR A 216 10.43 -17.99 -27.77
C THR A 216 10.80 -19.47 -27.65
#